data_32e97b3966a1c60673f59f05579b7481
#
_entry.id   32e97b3966a1c60673f59f05579b7481
#
_cell.length_a   1.000
_cell.length_b   1.000
_cell.length_c   1.000
_cell.angle_alpha   90.00
_cell.angle_beta   90.00
_cell.angle_gamma   90.00
#
_symmetry.space_group_name_H-M   'P 1'
#
loop_
_entity.id
_entity.type
_entity.pdbx_description
1 polymer ?
#
loop_
_entity_poly.entity_id
_entity_poly.type
_entity_poly.pdbx_seq_one_letter_code
_entity_poly.pdbx_strand_id
1 'polypeptide(L)' 'MPQNLITAEVAELVRAPIETVRYWRHIGKGPKSFKVGRRVLYAIEDVEAWIAQAKANTAA' A
#
# COMPACT_ATOMS: atom_id res chain seq x y z
N MET A 1 -15.29 -6.58 -9.13
CA MET A 1 -14.63 -5.32 -9.48
C MET A 1 -13.43 -5.12 -8.58
N PRO A 2 -12.28 -4.78 -9.13
CA PRO A 2 -11.14 -4.50 -8.28
C PRO A 2 -11.42 -3.27 -7.44
N GLN A 3 -11.09 -3.35 -6.19
CA GLN A 3 -11.27 -2.25 -5.26
C GLN A 3 -9.99 -1.43 -5.21
N ASN A 4 -10.14 -0.12 -5.29
CA ASN A 4 -9.01 0.79 -5.16
C ASN A 4 -9.08 1.45 -3.79
N LEU A 5 -7.93 1.56 -3.15
CA LEU A 5 -7.81 2.11 -1.80
C LEU A 5 -7.08 3.44 -1.85
N ILE A 6 -7.47 4.35 -0.97
CA ILE A 6 -6.69 5.57 -0.76
C ILE A 6 -5.58 5.29 0.24
N THR A 7 -4.62 6.21 0.33
CA THR A 7 -3.46 6.03 1.22
C THR A 7 -3.87 5.79 2.67
N ALA A 8 -4.89 6.49 3.15
CA ALA A 8 -5.35 6.31 4.52
C ALA A 8 -5.89 4.91 4.77
N GLU A 9 -6.58 4.33 3.79
CA GLU A 9 -7.09 2.97 3.90
C GLU A 9 -5.97 1.95 3.91
N VAL A 10 -4.94 2.16 3.09
CA VAL A 10 -3.76 1.29 3.10
C VAL A 10 -3.07 1.37 4.45
N ALA A 11 -2.93 2.57 5.01
CA ALA A 11 -2.32 2.76 6.32
C ALA A 11 -3.05 1.96 7.39
N GLU A 12 -4.38 1.95 7.35
CA GLU A 12 -5.17 1.15 8.28
C GLU A 12 -4.95 -0.34 8.11
N LEU A 13 -4.91 -0.80 6.86
CA LEU A 13 -4.71 -2.22 6.57
C LEU A 13 -3.37 -2.72 7.07
N VAL A 14 -2.32 -1.94 6.87
CA VAL A 14 -0.97 -2.36 7.27
C VAL A 14 -0.64 -1.94 8.70
N ARG A 15 -1.55 -1.23 9.35
CA ARG A 15 -1.38 -0.76 10.73
C ARG A 15 -0.17 0.13 10.90
N ALA A 16 0.05 1.03 9.96
CA ALA A 16 1.14 1.99 10.00
C ALA A 16 0.58 3.40 9.93
N PRO A 17 1.30 4.40 10.43
CA PRO A 17 0.91 5.79 10.25
C PRO A 17 0.84 6.14 8.76
N ILE A 18 -0.09 7.01 8.39
CA ILE A 18 -0.25 7.40 7.00
C ILE A 18 1.03 8.01 6.43
N GLU A 19 1.77 8.72 7.25
CA GLU A 19 3.04 9.32 6.85
C GLU A 19 4.08 8.28 6.47
N THR A 20 4.05 7.14 7.17
CA THR A 20 4.94 6.02 6.85
C THR A 20 4.59 5.46 5.48
N VAL A 21 3.32 5.30 5.18
CA VAL A 21 2.88 4.79 3.87
C VAL A 21 3.27 5.77 2.77
N ARG A 22 3.12 7.06 2.99
CA ARG A 22 3.56 8.08 2.05
C ARG A 22 5.05 8.03 1.81
N TYR A 23 5.81 7.82 2.87
CA TYR A 23 7.26 7.70 2.78
C TYR A 23 7.65 6.49 1.94
N TRP A 24 7.02 5.35 2.18
CA TRP A 24 7.29 4.13 1.39
C TRP A 24 7.02 4.39 -0.09
N ARG A 25 5.94 5.08 -0.40
CA ARG A 25 5.62 5.42 -1.77
C ARG A 25 6.70 6.30 -2.38
N HIS A 26 7.20 7.25 -1.62
CA HIS A 26 8.23 8.17 -2.07
C HIS A 26 9.54 7.45 -2.40
N ILE A 27 9.91 6.46 -1.61
CA ILE A 27 11.14 5.72 -1.82
C ILE A 27 10.94 4.44 -2.64
N GLY A 28 9.73 4.18 -3.08
CA GLY A 28 9.43 3.03 -3.92
C GLY A 28 9.36 1.70 -3.20
N LYS A 29 9.08 1.69 -1.90
CA LYS A 29 9.11 0.46 -1.11
C LYS A 29 7.75 -0.11 -0.75
N GLY A 30 6.70 0.61 -0.83
CA GLY A 30 5.37 0.12 -0.45
C GLY A 30 4.69 -0.66 -1.57
N PRO A 31 3.40 -0.93 -1.39
CA PRO A 31 2.61 -1.52 -2.45
C PRO A 31 2.57 -0.61 -3.66
N LYS A 32 2.31 -1.18 -4.82
CA LYS A 32 2.20 -0.41 -6.04
C LYS A 32 1.05 0.58 -5.93
N SER A 33 1.29 1.79 -6.39
CA SER A 33 0.28 2.84 -6.41
C SER A 33 0.20 3.44 -7.80
N PHE A 34 -0.90 4.12 -8.07
CA PHE A 34 -1.09 4.83 -9.32
C PHE A 34 -1.86 6.11 -9.06
N LYS A 35 -1.76 7.04 -9.98
CA LYS A 35 -2.46 8.32 -9.85
C LYS A 35 -3.63 8.39 -10.82
N VAL A 36 -4.76 8.85 -10.29
CA VAL A 36 -5.91 9.21 -11.11
C VAL A 36 -6.19 10.68 -10.82
N GLY A 37 -5.83 11.53 -11.78
CA GLY A 37 -5.86 12.97 -11.55
C GLY A 37 -4.91 13.35 -10.42
N ARG A 38 -5.46 13.88 -9.33
CA ARG A 38 -4.66 14.26 -8.16
C ARG A 38 -4.68 13.21 -7.06
N ARG A 39 -5.41 12.11 -7.26
CA ARG A 39 -5.57 11.10 -6.22
C ARG A 39 -4.56 9.99 -6.43
N VAL A 40 -3.96 9.57 -5.32
CA VAL A 40 -3.12 8.38 -5.30
C VAL A 40 -3.98 7.23 -4.84
N LEU A 41 -4.01 6.17 -5.63
CA LEU A 41 -4.81 4.98 -5.35
C LEU A 41 -3.92 3.75 -5.33
N TYR A 42 -4.36 2.75 -4.59
CA TYR A 42 -3.70 1.45 -4.50
C TYR A 42 -4.73 0.38 -4.85
N ALA A 43 -4.41 -0.48 -5.80
CA ALA A 43 -5.28 -1.63 -6.08
C ALA A 43 -5.22 -2.60 -4.91
N ILE A 44 -6.38 -3.08 -4.46
CA ILE A 44 -6.43 -3.99 -3.29
C ILE A 44 -5.57 -5.24 -3.51
N GLU A 45 -5.56 -5.78 -4.72
CA GLU A 45 -4.76 -6.96 -5.05
C GLU A 45 -3.27 -6.70 -4.89
N ASP A 46 -2.81 -5.52 -5.27
CA ASP A 46 -1.39 -5.16 -5.11
C ASP A 46 -1.02 -4.98 -3.65
N VAL A 47 -1.93 -4.41 -2.86
CA VAL A 47 -1.72 -4.25 -1.42
C VAL A 47 -1.67 -5.61 -0.74
N GLU A 48 -2.59 -6.49 -1.08
CA GLU A 48 -2.61 -7.83 -0.51
C GLU A 48 -1.37 -8.63 -0.88
N ALA A 49 -0.93 -8.52 -2.12
CA ALA A 49 0.30 -9.20 -2.57
C ALA A 49 1.52 -8.68 -1.82
N TRP A 50 1.59 -7.37 -1.62
CA TRP A 50 2.69 -6.76 -0.88
C TRP A 50 2.71 -7.23 0.58
N ILE A 51 1.54 -7.29 1.22
CA ILE A 51 1.43 -7.77 2.60
C ILE A 51 1.86 -9.24 2.68
N ALA A 52 1.41 -10.06 1.75
CA ALA A 52 1.77 -11.47 1.73
C ALA A 52 3.28 -11.65 1.57
N GLN A 53 3.90 -10.85 0.72
CA GLN A 53 5.33 -10.91 0.50
C GLN A 53 6.10 -10.44 1.73
N ALA A 54 5.62 -9.40 2.39
CA ALA A 54 6.25 -8.90 3.61
C ALA A 54 6.17 -9.97 4.71
N LYS A 55 5.05 -10.66 4.82
CA LYS A 55 4.89 -11.76 5.76
C LYS A 55 5.88 -12.87 5.51
N ALA A 56 6.04 -13.25 4.25
CA ALA A 56 6.96 -14.31 3.86
C ALA A 56 8.41 -13.93 4.17
N ASN A 57 8.76 -12.67 3.96
CA ASN A 57 10.12 -12.20 4.17
C ASN A 57 10.48 -12.04 5.64
N THR A 58 9.50 -11.83 6.51
CA THR A 58 9.73 -11.60 7.93
C THR A 58 9.39 -12.79 8.80
N ALA A 59 8.82 -13.83 8.23
CA ALA A 59 8.52 -15.06 8.96
C ALA A 59 9.82 -15.75 9.31
N ALA A 60 10.16 -15.71 10.54
CA ALA A 60 11.37 -16.37 11.03
C ALA A 60 11.04 -17.76 11.52
#